data_188fcb08ce66b57c57d4867f9218028d
#
_entry.id   188fcb08ce66b57c57d4867f9218028d
#
_cell.length_a   1.000
_cell.length_b   1.000
_cell.length_c   1.000
_cell.angle_alpha   90.00
_cell.angle_beta   90.00
_cell.angle_gamma   90.00
#
_symmetry.space_group_name_H-M   'P 1'
#
loop_
_entity.id
_entity.type
_entity.pdbx_description
1 polymer ?
#
loop_
_entity_poly.entity_id
_entity_poly.type
_entity_poly.pdbx_seq_one_letter_code
_entity_poly.pdbx_strand_id
1 'polypeptide(L)' 'MDKKDLIPGKTYLRKHKATMHSRYGNKEAEAEGYIECMQVTPAGAVFFQSGNLLKLTDEKIEREVKDID' A
#
# COMPACT_ATOMS: atom_id res chain seq x y z
N MET A 1 -4.56 -4.55 -7.68
CA MET A 1 -3.60 -5.60 -8.12
C MET A 1 -3.82 -6.88 -7.34
N ASP A 2 -3.79 -8.00 -8.00
CA ASP A 2 -3.91 -9.30 -7.32
C ASP A 2 -2.58 -9.65 -6.64
N LYS A 3 -2.67 -10.20 -5.43
CA LYS A 3 -1.50 -10.66 -4.68
C LYS A 3 -0.61 -11.64 -5.47
N LYS A 4 -1.23 -12.46 -6.32
CA LYS A 4 -0.51 -13.43 -7.17
C LYS A 4 0.47 -12.77 -8.13
N ASP A 5 0.22 -11.53 -8.50
CA ASP A 5 1.03 -10.78 -9.46
C ASP A 5 2.17 -10.02 -8.80
N LEU A 6 2.24 -10.05 -7.47
CA LEU A 6 3.31 -9.38 -6.73
C LEU A 6 4.63 -10.13 -6.87
N ILE A 7 5.68 -9.38 -7.16
CA ILE A 7 7.04 -9.92 -7.28
C ILE A 7 7.88 -9.34 -6.15
N PRO A 8 8.41 -10.17 -5.23
CA PRO A 8 9.31 -9.68 -4.19
C PRO A 8 10.51 -8.94 -4.80
N GLY A 9 10.84 -7.80 -4.21
CA GLY A 9 11.92 -6.93 -4.70
C GLY A 9 11.47 -5.87 -5.69
N LYS A 10 10.25 -5.95 -6.20
CA LYS A 10 9.73 -4.96 -7.14
C LYS A 10 9.02 -3.83 -6.41
N THR A 11 9.10 -2.62 -6.97
CA THR A 11 8.44 -1.43 -6.42
C THR A 11 7.08 -1.25 -7.08
N TYR A 12 6.09 -0.88 -6.25
CA TYR A 12 4.71 -0.63 -6.68
C TYR A 12 4.25 0.72 -6.17
N LEU A 13 3.15 1.21 -6.72
CA LEU A 13 2.50 2.44 -6.26
C LEU A 13 1.32 2.07 -5.37
N ARG A 14 1.25 2.70 -4.21
CA ARG A 14 0.11 2.55 -3.30
C ARG A 14 -0.68 3.85 -3.25
N LYS A 15 -1.98 3.74 -3.50
CA LYS A 15 -2.93 4.84 -3.35
C LYS A 15 -3.97 4.45 -2.32
N HIS A 16 -4.15 5.28 -1.31
CA HIS A 16 -5.16 5.02 -0.28
C HIS A 16 -5.75 6.32 0.23
N LYS A 17 -6.93 6.23 0.84
CA LYS A 17 -7.56 7.37 1.49
C LYS A 17 -7.05 7.47 2.92
N ALA A 18 -6.63 8.65 3.30
CA ALA A 18 -6.20 8.96 4.66
C ALA A 18 -7.11 10.03 5.25
N THR A 19 -7.44 9.90 6.53
CA THR A 19 -8.20 10.92 7.24
C THR A 19 -7.21 11.88 7.89
N MET A 20 -7.34 13.15 7.54
CA MET A 20 -6.51 14.20 8.13
C MET A 20 -7.32 14.92 9.20
N HIS A 21 -6.79 14.95 10.42
CA HIS A 21 -7.40 15.67 11.53
C HIS A 21 -6.90 17.12 11.53
N SER A 22 -7.83 18.05 11.53
CA SER A 22 -7.49 19.47 11.61
C SER A 22 -8.40 20.16 12.62
N ARG A 23 -8.03 21.41 13.01
CA ARG A 23 -8.86 22.20 13.93
C ARG A 23 -10.23 22.57 13.34
N TYR A 24 -10.40 22.42 12.05
CA TYR A 24 -11.65 22.72 11.34
C TYR A 24 -12.46 21.49 10.97
N GLY A 25 -12.08 20.31 11.48
CA GLY A 25 -12.75 19.05 11.21
C GLY A 25 -11.86 18.04 10.50
N ASN A 26 -12.43 16.88 10.19
CA ASN A 26 -11.71 15.81 9.51
C ASN A 26 -11.90 15.95 8.00
N LYS A 27 -10.81 15.82 7.27
CA LYS A 27 -10.84 15.78 5.80
C LYS A 27 -10.26 14.46 5.33
N GLU A 28 -10.92 13.85 4.35
CA GLU A 28 -10.34 12.73 3.63
C GLU A 28 -9.46 13.25 2.50
N ALA A 29 -8.27 12.71 2.40
CA ALA A 29 -7.34 13.03 1.32
C ALA A 29 -6.79 11.73 0.73
N GLU A 30 -6.52 11.74 -0.56
CA GLU A 30 -5.81 10.65 -1.21
C GLU A 30 -4.32 10.79 -0.92
N ALA A 31 -3.74 9.72 -0.39
CA ALA A 31 -2.30 9.63 -0.22
C ALA A 31 -1.75 8.61 -1.20
N GLU A 32 -0.62 8.90 -1.80
CA GLU A 32 0.06 7.95 -2.66
C GLU A 32 1.55 7.93 -2.37
N GLY A 33 2.17 6.77 -2.57
CA GLY A 33 3.58 6.60 -2.33
C GLY A 33 4.08 5.29 -2.93
N TYR A 34 5.39 5.22 -3.12
CA TYR A 34 6.03 4.02 -3.64
C TYR A 34 6.33 3.07 -2.50
N ILE A 35 6.04 1.79 -2.72
CA ILE A 35 6.30 0.72 -1.76
C ILE A 35 7.06 -0.41 -2.45
N GLU A 36 7.94 -1.06 -1.72
CA GLU A 36 8.69 -2.20 -2.23
C GLU A 36 8.12 -3.49 -1.65
N CYS A 37 7.81 -4.45 -2.50
CA CYS A 37 7.34 -5.75 -2.04
C CYS A 37 8.49 -6.53 -1.43
N MET A 38 8.36 -6.89 -0.15
CA MET A 38 9.40 -7.65 0.55
C MET A 38 9.08 -9.14 0.56
N GLN A 39 7.82 -9.48 0.85
CA GLN A 39 7.41 -10.87 0.99
C GLN A 39 5.92 -11.00 0.77
N VAL A 40 5.50 -12.05 0.07
CA VAL A 40 4.10 -12.42 -0.07
C VAL A 40 3.78 -13.47 0.98
N THR A 41 2.68 -13.27 1.72
CA THR A 41 2.24 -14.17 2.80
C THR A 41 0.83 -14.69 2.52
N PRO A 42 0.40 -15.75 3.20
CA PRO A 42 -0.99 -16.24 3.04
C PRO A 42 -2.06 -15.19 3.37
N ALA A 43 -1.76 -14.28 4.30
CA ALA A 43 -2.72 -13.24 4.73
C ALA A 43 -2.63 -11.95 3.90
N GLY A 44 -1.64 -11.82 3.04
CA GLY A 44 -1.43 -10.63 2.25
C GLY A 44 0.02 -10.49 1.79
N ALA A 45 0.64 -9.37 2.08
CA ALA A 45 2.06 -9.16 1.76
C ALA A 45 2.68 -8.14 2.70
N VAL A 46 4.00 -8.20 2.81
CA VAL A 46 4.78 -7.23 3.57
C VAL A 46 5.52 -6.34 2.58
N PHE A 47 5.40 -5.03 2.79
CA PHE A 47 6.06 -4.02 1.98
C PHE A 47 6.98 -3.17 2.84
N PHE A 48 7.90 -2.50 2.18
CA PHE A 48 8.79 -1.52 2.80
C PHE A 48 8.48 -0.14 2.24
N GLN A 49 8.28 0.83 3.14
CA GLN A 49 7.99 2.20 2.75
C GLN A 49 8.66 3.16 3.72
N SER A 50 9.51 4.03 3.20
CA SER A 50 10.14 5.11 3.95
C SER A 50 10.78 4.66 5.27
N GLY A 51 11.48 3.54 5.25
CA GLY A 51 12.17 3.00 6.43
C GLY A 51 11.31 2.14 7.34
N ASN A 52 10.04 1.92 7.01
CA ASN A 52 9.11 1.13 7.83
C ASN A 52 8.54 -0.05 7.06
N LEU A 53 8.26 -1.13 7.79
CA LEU A 53 7.55 -2.28 7.24
C LEU A 53 6.05 -2.01 7.28
N LEU A 54 5.37 -2.36 6.20
CA LEU A 54 3.93 -2.17 6.04
C LEU A 54 3.31 -3.51 5.67
N LYS A 55 2.36 -3.98 6.47
CA LYS A 55 1.63 -5.21 6.19
C LYS A 55 0.28 -4.86 5.58
N LEU A 56 -0.01 -5.40 4.41
CA LEU A 56 -1.28 -5.21 3.72
C LEU A 56 -2.00 -6.54 3.59
N THR A 57 -3.32 -6.51 3.81
CA THR A 57 -4.18 -7.66 3.58
C THR A 57 -4.45 -7.82 2.09
N ASP A 58 -4.99 -8.99 1.69
CA ASP A 58 -5.35 -9.25 0.29
C ASP A 58 -6.29 -8.18 -0.26
N GLU A 59 -7.30 -7.77 0.51
CA GLU A 59 -8.24 -6.73 0.11
C GLU A 59 -7.56 -5.38 -0.14
N LYS A 60 -6.66 -4.99 0.76
CA LYS A 60 -5.94 -3.73 0.61
C LYS A 60 -5.02 -3.74 -0.59
N ILE A 61 -4.38 -4.88 -0.86
CA ILE A 61 -3.53 -5.02 -2.04
C ILE A 61 -4.36 -4.82 -3.31
N GLU A 62 -5.54 -5.44 -3.40
CA GLU A 62 -6.40 -5.29 -4.57
C GLU A 62 -6.84 -3.86 -4.80
N ARG A 63 -7.18 -3.12 -3.71
CA ARG A 63 -7.69 -1.76 -3.81
C ARG A 63 -6.62 -0.71 -3.96
N GLU A 64 -5.50 -0.88 -3.27
CA GLU A 64 -4.54 0.21 -3.05
C GLU A 64 -3.26 0.07 -3.85
N VAL A 65 -2.84 -1.15 -4.16
CA VAL A 65 -1.55 -1.39 -4.82
C VAL A 65 -1.75 -1.45 -6.34
N LYS A 66 -0.92 -0.71 -7.05
CA LYS A 66 -0.95 -0.66 -8.52
C LYS A 66 0.44 -0.86 -9.09
N ASP A 67 0.51 -1.46 -10.27
CA ASP A 67 1.74 -1.56 -11.00
C ASP A 67 2.13 -0.16 -11.51
N ILE A 68 3.42 0.14 -11.47
CA ILE A 68 3.94 1.43 -11.94
C ILE A 68 3.95 1.51 -13.48
N ASP A 69 4.15 0.38 -14.13
CA ASP A 69 4.24 0.31 -15.59
C ASP A 69 2.89 0.35 -16.28
#